data_b83d73585dc1ffbc47a5f705878e1008
#
_entry.id   b83d73585dc1ffbc47a5f705878e1008
#
_cell.length_a   1.000
_cell.length_b   1.000
_cell.length_c   1.000
_cell.angle_alpha   90.00
_cell.angle_beta   90.00
_cell.angle_gamma   90.00
#
_symmetry.space_group_name_H-M   'P 1'
#
loop_
_entity.id
_entity.type
_entity.pdbx_description
1 polymer ?
#
loop_
_entity_poly.entity_id
_entity_poly.type
_entity_poly.pdbx_seq_one_letter_code
_entity_poly.pdbx_strand_id
1 'polypeptide(L)'
;AGQLQAAQSELNSIEKEVRSGEKTIAVTRKDLGTVARAEYRGDTLPSTWDLMVGSRSSEDFYNSVSATRAAFRKQTAELQKVQQKTAMARNRQARQSAVRKKVAQLKSEADALVADKTSKQSAAESKAKQLSALKTTYTTQSQQLEAQKGQFQTSIQEVNTARDATASQIAAIDAENRRKAEAAAAAAQAEARKNSAKKAPAAPAQPQQPAGGGGGAGQSVVGGGFLVPVIPRPLQVTSPFGMRYYPFGGYYMHNGVDLRSRCGQAQVAAGDGIVAKTVPAPGNSTHGNQVFLNLGVVNGHSWVVVTNHMSGFAVSAGQTVKKGQLIGWTGQTGQVTGCHVHMEVWRDGKVINPMSLPGF
;
A
#
# COMPACT_ATOMS: atom_id res chain seq x y z
N ALA A 1 -43.53 -2.41 -16.21
CA ALA A 1 -44.00 -2.74 -17.55
C ALA A 1 -45.52 -2.96 -17.57
N GLY A 2 -46.12 -3.81 -16.73
CA GLY A 2 -47.54 -4.12 -16.73
C GLY A 2 -48.48 -2.91 -16.55
N GLN A 3 -48.13 -1.98 -15.63
CA GLN A 3 -48.94 -0.77 -15.42
C GLN A 3 -48.97 0.17 -16.64
N LEU A 4 -47.83 0.33 -17.31
CA LEU A 4 -47.75 1.15 -18.53
C LEU A 4 -48.57 0.52 -19.66
N GLN A 5 -48.49 -0.80 -19.86
CA GLN A 5 -49.25 -1.54 -20.85
C GLN A 5 -50.76 -1.45 -20.58
N ALA A 6 -51.18 -1.59 -19.32
CA ALA A 6 -52.60 -1.44 -18.93
C ALA A 6 -53.11 -0.01 -19.20
N ALA A 7 -52.36 1.02 -18.80
CA ALA A 7 -52.72 2.42 -19.04
C ALA A 7 -52.75 2.75 -20.55
N GLN A 8 -51.86 2.21 -21.35
CA GLN A 8 -51.86 2.35 -22.81
C GLN A 8 -53.08 1.69 -23.45
N SER A 9 -53.47 0.51 -22.97
CA SER A 9 -54.69 -0.19 -23.42
C SER A 9 -55.98 0.59 -23.09
N GLU A 10 -56.03 1.15 -21.85
CA GLU A 10 -57.14 2.03 -21.44
C GLU A 10 -57.21 3.29 -22.30
N LEU A 11 -56.06 3.94 -22.58
CA LEU A 11 -56.00 5.11 -23.45
C LEU A 11 -56.58 4.79 -24.87
N ASN A 12 -56.15 3.69 -25.45
CA ASN A 12 -56.64 3.26 -26.77
C ASN A 12 -58.16 3.02 -26.78
N SER A 13 -58.73 2.44 -25.70
CA SER A 13 -60.18 2.24 -25.57
C SER A 13 -60.93 3.59 -25.49
N ILE A 14 -60.42 4.51 -24.62
CA ILE A 14 -61.03 5.84 -24.47
C ILE A 14 -60.95 6.64 -25.80
N GLU A 15 -59.88 6.53 -26.56
CA GLU A 15 -59.75 7.20 -27.86
C GLU A 15 -60.77 6.72 -28.88
N LYS A 16 -61.06 5.42 -28.89
CA LYS A 16 -62.14 4.87 -29.73
C LYS A 16 -63.50 5.43 -29.30
N GLU A 17 -63.80 5.46 -28.00
CA GLU A 17 -65.02 5.99 -27.46
C GLU A 17 -65.22 7.49 -27.77
N VAL A 18 -64.14 8.31 -27.63
CA VAL A 18 -64.14 9.74 -27.95
C VAL A 18 -64.49 9.94 -29.45
N ARG A 19 -63.79 9.25 -30.36
CA ARG A 19 -64.02 9.35 -31.81
C ARG A 19 -65.49 8.93 -32.21
N SER A 20 -66.01 7.87 -31.59
CA SER A 20 -67.38 7.45 -31.79
C SER A 20 -68.41 8.48 -31.28
N GLY A 21 -68.15 9.03 -30.09
CA GLY A 21 -68.93 10.09 -29.48
C GLY A 21 -68.97 11.38 -30.30
N GLU A 22 -67.83 11.82 -30.83
CA GLU A 22 -67.73 13.01 -31.68
C GLU A 22 -68.54 12.86 -32.97
N LYS A 23 -68.46 11.69 -33.64
CA LYS A 23 -69.29 11.40 -34.83
C LYS A 23 -70.72 11.50 -34.49
N THR A 24 -71.19 10.90 -33.38
CA THR A 24 -72.60 10.92 -32.95
C THR A 24 -73.06 12.34 -32.65
N ILE A 25 -72.23 13.17 -31.97
CA ILE A 25 -72.59 14.57 -31.70
C ILE A 25 -72.63 15.39 -32.98
N ALA A 26 -71.73 15.16 -33.95
CA ALA A 26 -71.74 15.87 -35.22
C ALA A 26 -73.06 15.57 -36.04
N VAL A 27 -73.53 14.32 -36.09
CA VAL A 27 -74.81 13.96 -36.70
C VAL A 27 -75.94 14.67 -35.97
N THR A 28 -76.01 14.56 -34.64
CA THR A 28 -77.14 15.16 -33.88
C THR A 28 -77.12 16.70 -33.99
N ARG A 29 -75.97 17.37 -34.06
CA ARG A 29 -75.88 18.82 -34.34
C ARG A 29 -76.35 19.22 -35.71
N LYS A 30 -76.06 18.36 -36.74
CA LYS A 30 -76.55 18.59 -38.10
C LYS A 30 -78.03 18.54 -38.10
N ASP A 31 -78.66 17.52 -37.47
CA ASP A 31 -80.06 17.35 -37.39
C ASP A 31 -80.74 18.53 -36.65
N LEU A 32 -80.16 18.97 -35.52
CA LEU A 32 -80.66 20.13 -34.81
C LEU A 32 -80.54 21.40 -35.64
N GLY A 33 -79.44 21.55 -36.40
CA GLY A 33 -79.30 22.68 -37.32
C GLY A 33 -80.27 22.72 -38.44
N THR A 34 -80.84 21.58 -38.88
CA THR A 34 -81.91 21.57 -39.83
C THR A 34 -83.20 22.04 -39.23
N VAL A 35 -83.51 21.65 -38.00
CA VAL A 35 -84.71 22.11 -37.27
C VAL A 35 -84.58 23.61 -36.95
N ALA A 36 -83.45 24.13 -36.45
CA ALA A 36 -83.25 25.53 -36.19
C ALA A 36 -83.39 26.40 -37.47
N ARG A 37 -82.93 25.93 -38.60
CA ARG A 37 -83.08 26.63 -39.90
C ARG A 37 -84.51 26.68 -40.35
N ALA A 38 -85.25 25.61 -40.11
CA ALA A 38 -86.66 25.57 -40.44
C ALA A 38 -87.44 26.58 -39.59
N GLU A 39 -87.14 26.61 -38.30
CA GLU A 39 -87.71 27.58 -37.39
C GLU A 39 -87.41 29.04 -37.77
N TYR A 40 -86.12 29.36 -38.10
CA TYR A 40 -85.72 30.70 -38.55
C TYR A 40 -86.40 31.14 -39.86
N ARG A 41 -86.79 30.21 -40.77
CA ARG A 41 -87.46 30.52 -42.02
C ARG A 41 -88.98 30.70 -41.85
N GLY A 42 -89.44 30.55 -40.64
CA GLY A 42 -90.89 30.65 -40.41
C GLY A 42 -91.69 29.35 -40.66
N ASP A 43 -90.93 28.23 -40.96
CA ASP A 43 -91.51 26.91 -41.06
C ASP A 43 -91.84 26.31 -39.68
N THR A 44 -92.16 27.19 -38.73
CA THR A 44 -92.37 26.85 -37.33
C THR A 44 -93.72 26.18 -37.08
N LEU A 45 -93.81 25.51 -35.93
CA LEU A 45 -95.01 25.00 -35.40
C LEU A 45 -96.05 26.15 -35.27
N PRO A 46 -97.15 26.06 -35.79
CA PRO A 46 -98.17 27.13 -35.77
C PRO A 46 -98.45 27.57 -34.32
N SER A 47 -98.57 28.89 -34.12
CA SER A 47 -99.00 29.44 -32.85
C SER A 47 -100.42 28.95 -32.47
N THR A 48 -100.77 29.02 -31.19
CA THR A 48 -102.10 28.63 -30.76
C THR A 48 -103.17 29.45 -31.46
N TRP A 49 -102.84 30.69 -31.90
CA TRP A 49 -103.69 31.54 -32.69
C TRP A 49 -103.79 31.04 -34.13
N ASP A 50 -102.71 30.66 -34.73
CA ASP A 50 -102.69 30.11 -36.08
C ASP A 50 -103.50 28.79 -36.18
N LEU A 51 -103.41 27.98 -35.11
CA LEU A 51 -104.16 26.74 -34.98
C LEU A 51 -105.65 26.99 -34.77
N MET A 52 -105.98 28.07 -34.02
CA MET A 52 -107.40 28.45 -33.76
C MET A 52 -108.08 29.02 -35.01
N VAL A 53 -107.40 29.90 -35.77
CA VAL A 53 -107.89 30.53 -36.98
C VAL A 53 -107.93 29.54 -38.16
N GLY A 54 -106.99 28.59 -38.25
CA GLY A 54 -106.86 27.66 -39.34
C GLY A 54 -107.64 26.35 -39.15
N SER A 55 -108.26 26.12 -38.00
CA SER A 55 -109.05 24.89 -37.71
C SER A 55 -110.46 24.96 -38.23
N ARG A 56 -110.90 23.93 -38.90
CA ARG A 56 -112.21 23.84 -39.48
C ARG A 56 -113.30 23.29 -38.53
N SER A 57 -112.87 22.67 -37.44
CA SER A 57 -113.66 22.12 -36.35
C SER A 57 -112.98 22.13 -35.03
N SER A 58 -113.71 22.00 -33.90
CA SER A 58 -113.09 21.86 -32.55
C SER A 58 -112.24 20.60 -32.45
N GLU A 59 -112.59 19.51 -33.13
CA GLU A 59 -111.75 18.28 -33.14
C GLU A 59 -110.44 18.49 -33.92
N ASP A 60 -110.47 19.18 -35.04
CA ASP A 60 -109.27 19.54 -35.82
C ASP A 60 -108.37 20.42 -35.05
N PHE A 61 -108.92 21.41 -34.27
CA PHE A 61 -108.17 22.21 -33.37
C PHE A 61 -107.45 21.38 -32.28
N TYR A 62 -108.17 20.51 -31.57
CA TYR A 62 -107.61 19.63 -30.56
C TYR A 62 -106.53 18.69 -31.09
N ASN A 63 -106.70 18.12 -32.28
CA ASN A 63 -105.71 17.27 -32.95
C ASN A 63 -104.48 18.07 -33.33
N SER A 64 -104.63 19.28 -33.83
CA SER A 64 -103.50 20.17 -34.20
C SER A 64 -102.70 20.64 -32.97
N VAL A 65 -103.41 21.00 -31.89
CA VAL A 65 -102.76 21.34 -30.59
C VAL A 65 -102.02 20.13 -30.02
N SER A 66 -102.63 18.93 -30.12
CA SER A 66 -101.99 17.70 -29.61
C SER A 66 -100.78 17.34 -30.42
N ALA A 67 -100.80 17.48 -31.73
CA ALA A 67 -99.64 17.26 -32.62
C ALA A 67 -98.51 18.25 -32.37
N THR A 68 -98.85 19.55 -32.18
CA THR A 68 -97.89 20.62 -31.83
C THR A 68 -97.27 20.34 -30.50
N ARG A 69 -98.02 19.99 -29.47
CA ARG A 69 -97.47 19.61 -28.12
C ARG A 69 -96.59 18.37 -28.21
N ALA A 70 -96.92 17.36 -29.05
CA ALA A 70 -96.06 16.20 -29.25
C ALA A 70 -94.76 16.55 -29.96
N ALA A 71 -94.79 17.46 -30.96
CA ALA A 71 -93.58 17.98 -31.61
C ALA A 71 -92.69 18.73 -30.65
N PHE A 72 -93.25 19.62 -29.81
CA PHE A 72 -92.50 20.32 -28.75
C PHE A 72 -91.81 19.34 -27.74
N ARG A 73 -92.56 18.35 -27.29
CA ARG A 73 -92.00 17.31 -26.42
C ARG A 73 -90.84 16.58 -27.07
N LYS A 74 -90.95 16.23 -28.33
CA LYS A 74 -89.93 15.54 -29.14
C LYS A 74 -88.67 16.46 -29.27
N GLN A 75 -88.89 17.74 -29.59
CA GLN A 75 -87.80 18.72 -29.72
C GLN A 75 -87.04 18.91 -28.40
N THR A 76 -87.79 19.08 -27.28
CA THR A 76 -87.17 19.19 -25.93
C THR A 76 -86.40 17.90 -25.59
N ALA A 77 -86.97 16.73 -25.90
CA ALA A 77 -86.23 15.46 -25.64
C ALA A 77 -84.93 15.34 -26.45
N GLU A 78 -84.93 15.79 -27.72
CA GLU A 78 -83.73 15.79 -28.55
C GLU A 78 -82.70 16.79 -28.03
N LEU A 79 -83.10 17.97 -27.60
CA LEU A 79 -82.22 18.94 -26.93
C LEU A 79 -81.55 18.35 -25.67
N GLN A 80 -82.38 17.72 -24.82
CA GLN A 80 -81.84 17.03 -23.63
C GLN A 80 -80.84 15.94 -23.97
N LYS A 81 -81.10 15.12 -25.03
CA LYS A 81 -80.18 14.12 -25.52
C LYS A 81 -78.83 14.75 -25.97
N VAL A 82 -78.83 15.89 -26.66
CA VAL A 82 -77.67 16.59 -27.12
C VAL A 82 -76.86 17.11 -25.91
N GLN A 83 -77.52 17.73 -24.91
CA GLN A 83 -76.92 18.16 -23.72
C GLN A 83 -76.24 17.02 -22.96
N GLN A 84 -76.90 15.87 -22.80
CA GLN A 84 -76.37 14.69 -22.15
C GLN A 84 -75.18 14.11 -22.93
N LYS A 85 -75.31 13.97 -24.27
CA LYS A 85 -74.19 13.51 -25.11
C LYS A 85 -72.99 14.45 -25.04
N THR A 86 -73.18 15.77 -24.98
CA THR A 86 -72.11 16.76 -24.85
C THR A 86 -71.43 16.66 -23.49
N ALA A 87 -72.20 16.49 -22.41
CA ALA A 87 -71.66 16.28 -21.06
C ALA A 87 -70.83 14.99 -20.99
N MET A 88 -71.32 13.87 -21.59
CA MET A 88 -70.56 12.62 -21.67
C MET A 88 -69.26 12.77 -22.49
N ALA A 89 -69.29 13.53 -23.60
CA ALA A 89 -68.11 13.78 -24.42
C ALA A 89 -67.04 14.59 -23.64
N ARG A 90 -67.45 15.63 -22.92
CA ARG A 90 -66.55 16.40 -22.04
C ARG A 90 -65.91 15.51 -20.97
N ASN A 91 -66.70 14.64 -20.34
CA ASN A 91 -66.18 13.74 -19.31
C ASN A 91 -65.16 12.73 -19.90
N ARG A 92 -65.44 12.17 -21.10
CA ARG A 92 -64.52 11.27 -21.84
C ARG A 92 -63.23 12.01 -22.20
N GLN A 93 -63.28 13.25 -22.68
CA GLN A 93 -62.14 14.07 -23.01
C GLN A 93 -61.27 14.34 -21.75
N ALA A 94 -61.90 14.69 -20.60
CA ALA A 94 -61.21 14.86 -19.34
C ALA A 94 -60.52 13.58 -18.89
N ARG A 95 -61.21 12.43 -18.97
CA ARG A 95 -60.59 11.12 -18.66
C ARG A 95 -59.45 10.78 -19.60
N GLN A 96 -59.62 11.02 -20.92
CA GLN A 96 -58.53 10.84 -21.91
C GLN A 96 -57.29 11.66 -21.56
N SER A 97 -57.46 12.94 -21.20
CA SER A 97 -56.37 13.83 -20.78
C SER A 97 -55.65 13.29 -19.53
N ALA A 98 -56.42 12.84 -18.53
CA ALA A 98 -55.84 12.28 -17.29
C ALA A 98 -55.05 10.99 -17.57
N VAL A 99 -55.59 10.08 -18.39
CA VAL A 99 -54.89 8.83 -18.73
C VAL A 99 -53.68 9.08 -19.60
N ARG A 100 -53.72 10.05 -20.55
CA ARG A 100 -52.52 10.48 -21.31
C ARG A 100 -51.40 10.99 -20.38
N LYS A 101 -51.70 11.82 -19.38
CA LYS A 101 -50.73 12.28 -18.39
C LYS A 101 -50.14 11.10 -17.61
N LYS A 102 -50.99 10.14 -17.21
CA LYS A 102 -50.54 8.94 -16.50
C LYS A 102 -49.60 8.08 -17.33
N VAL A 103 -49.95 7.87 -18.62
CA VAL A 103 -49.08 7.13 -19.57
C VAL A 103 -47.74 7.82 -19.76
N ALA A 104 -47.73 9.15 -19.92
CA ALA A 104 -46.50 9.92 -20.05
C ALA A 104 -45.63 9.81 -18.80
N GLN A 105 -46.23 9.89 -17.61
CA GLN A 105 -45.53 9.72 -16.34
C GLN A 105 -44.92 8.31 -16.22
N LEU A 106 -45.72 7.27 -16.44
CA LEU A 106 -45.25 5.88 -16.34
C LEU A 106 -44.15 5.58 -17.36
N LYS A 107 -44.22 6.19 -18.55
CA LYS A 107 -43.14 6.08 -19.55
C LYS A 107 -41.85 6.71 -19.06
N SER A 108 -41.92 7.94 -18.54
CA SER A 108 -40.77 8.63 -17.99
C SER A 108 -40.11 7.85 -16.82
N GLU A 109 -40.96 7.30 -15.93
CA GLU A 109 -40.47 6.44 -14.82
C GLU A 109 -39.79 5.16 -15.34
N ALA A 110 -40.37 4.53 -16.36
CA ALA A 110 -39.80 3.33 -16.98
C ALA A 110 -38.44 3.64 -17.65
N ASP A 111 -38.37 4.73 -18.41
CA ASP A 111 -37.13 5.17 -19.07
C ASP A 111 -36.03 5.49 -18.03
N ALA A 112 -36.38 6.15 -16.93
CA ALA A 112 -35.46 6.43 -15.83
C ALA A 112 -34.95 5.14 -15.16
N LEU A 113 -35.83 4.16 -14.93
CA LEU A 113 -35.42 2.88 -14.36
C LEU A 113 -34.50 2.08 -15.30
N VAL A 114 -34.74 2.14 -16.60
CA VAL A 114 -33.85 1.51 -17.59
C VAL A 114 -32.49 2.15 -17.60
N ALA A 115 -32.43 3.50 -17.57
CA ALA A 115 -31.20 4.24 -17.50
C ALA A 115 -30.39 3.93 -16.21
N ASP A 116 -31.05 3.91 -15.04
CA ASP A 116 -30.44 3.54 -13.75
C ASP A 116 -29.91 2.10 -13.78
N LYS A 117 -30.70 1.15 -14.29
CA LYS A 117 -30.26 -0.24 -14.43
C LYS A 117 -29.02 -0.35 -15.32
N THR A 118 -29.01 0.32 -16.46
CA THR A 118 -27.87 0.30 -17.40
C THR A 118 -26.62 0.90 -16.75
N SER A 119 -26.77 2.02 -16.05
CA SER A 119 -25.68 2.65 -15.30
C SER A 119 -25.12 1.74 -14.21
N LYS A 120 -25.98 1.11 -13.40
CA LYS A 120 -25.57 0.15 -12.36
C LYS A 120 -24.90 -1.08 -12.95
N GLN A 121 -25.37 -1.58 -14.08
CA GLN A 121 -24.75 -2.70 -14.76
C GLN A 121 -23.34 -2.36 -15.25
N SER A 122 -23.17 -1.24 -15.93
CA SER A 122 -21.84 -0.81 -16.40
C SER A 122 -20.87 -0.54 -15.24
N ALA A 123 -21.36 0.05 -14.14
CA ALA A 123 -20.57 0.23 -12.92
C ALA A 123 -20.16 -1.12 -12.29
N ALA A 124 -21.06 -2.10 -12.26
CA ALA A 124 -20.75 -3.45 -11.77
C ALA A 124 -19.71 -4.15 -12.65
N GLU A 125 -19.83 -4.05 -13.97
CA GLU A 125 -18.85 -4.60 -14.93
C GLU A 125 -17.48 -3.94 -14.77
N SER A 126 -17.44 -2.61 -14.58
CA SER A 126 -16.18 -1.89 -14.30
C SER A 126 -15.53 -2.36 -13.01
N LYS A 127 -16.30 -2.48 -11.93
CA LYS A 127 -15.79 -3.02 -10.65
C LYS A 127 -15.31 -4.47 -10.77
N ALA A 128 -15.99 -5.30 -11.54
CA ALA A 128 -15.56 -6.68 -11.79
C ALA A 128 -14.20 -6.73 -12.52
N LYS A 129 -13.99 -5.87 -13.52
CA LYS A 129 -12.70 -5.73 -14.22
C LYS A 129 -11.61 -5.25 -13.28
N GLN A 130 -11.88 -4.23 -12.44
CA GLN A 130 -10.93 -3.72 -11.45
C GLN A 130 -10.55 -4.81 -10.43
N LEU A 131 -11.53 -5.57 -9.94
CA LEU A 131 -11.28 -6.67 -9.01
C LEU A 131 -10.42 -7.77 -9.65
N SER A 132 -10.67 -8.12 -10.90
CA SER A 132 -9.85 -9.08 -11.65
C SER A 132 -8.41 -8.60 -11.81
N ALA A 133 -8.21 -7.33 -12.20
CA ALA A 133 -6.88 -6.73 -12.30
C ALA A 133 -6.14 -6.70 -10.95
N LEU A 134 -6.84 -6.31 -9.88
CA LEU A 134 -6.29 -6.29 -8.53
C LEU A 134 -5.89 -7.70 -8.06
N LYS A 135 -6.72 -8.72 -8.34
CA LYS A 135 -6.41 -10.12 -8.04
C LYS A 135 -5.14 -10.58 -8.76
N THR A 136 -4.98 -10.23 -10.04
CA THR A 136 -3.77 -10.55 -10.81
C THR A 136 -2.54 -9.87 -10.21
N THR A 137 -2.64 -8.58 -9.89
CA THR A 137 -1.56 -7.82 -9.24
C THR A 137 -1.17 -8.43 -7.91
N TYR A 138 -2.15 -8.76 -7.06
CA TYR A 138 -1.92 -9.40 -5.77
C TYR A 138 -1.22 -10.76 -5.93
N THR A 139 -1.66 -11.59 -6.87
CA THR A 139 -1.03 -12.90 -7.13
C THR A 139 0.43 -12.72 -7.57
N THR A 140 0.70 -11.78 -8.47
CA THR A 140 2.07 -11.48 -8.93
C THR A 140 2.95 -10.98 -7.79
N GLN A 141 2.46 -10.03 -6.98
CA GLN A 141 3.19 -9.52 -5.83
C GLN A 141 3.46 -10.60 -4.78
N SER A 142 2.48 -11.49 -4.53
CA SER A 142 2.64 -12.62 -3.61
C SER A 142 3.74 -13.59 -4.09
N GLN A 143 3.77 -13.89 -5.39
CA GLN A 143 4.83 -14.74 -5.97
C GLN A 143 6.20 -14.07 -5.89
N GLN A 144 6.29 -12.77 -6.15
CA GLN A 144 7.54 -12.01 -6.01
C GLN A 144 8.02 -12.00 -4.55
N LEU A 145 7.11 -11.84 -3.59
CA LEU A 145 7.43 -11.84 -2.16
C LEU A 145 7.97 -13.22 -1.71
N GLU A 146 7.36 -14.33 -2.16
CA GLU A 146 7.86 -15.68 -1.85
C GLU A 146 9.24 -15.93 -2.49
N ALA A 147 9.47 -15.45 -3.71
CA ALA A 147 10.78 -15.53 -4.34
C ALA A 147 11.85 -14.73 -3.56
N GLN A 148 11.53 -13.51 -3.13
CA GLN A 148 12.39 -12.68 -2.29
C GLN A 148 12.67 -13.35 -0.94
N LYS A 149 11.66 -13.93 -0.31
CA LYS A 149 11.81 -14.68 0.94
C LYS A 149 12.80 -15.86 0.78
N GLY A 150 12.72 -16.60 -0.32
CA GLY A 150 13.70 -17.65 -0.64
C GLY A 150 15.12 -17.10 -0.77
N GLN A 151 15.32 -15.98 -1.47
CA GLN A 151 16.62 -15.33 -1.58
C GLN A 151 17.15 -14.87 -0.22
N PHE A 152 16.30 -14.30 0.65
CA PHE A 152 16.69 -13.90 2.00
C PHE A 152 17.11 -15.09 2.86
N GLN A 153 16.40 -16.21 2.79
CA GLN A 153 16.79 -17.42 3.50
C GLN A 153 18.18 -17.93 3.07
N THR A 154 18.46 -17.93 1.77
CA THR A 154 19.77 -18.27 1.23
C THR A 154 20.84 -17.30 1.75
N SER A 155 20.60 -16.00 1.69
CA SER A 155 21.53 -14.97 2.21
C SER A 155 21.79 -15.12 3.71
N ILE A 156 20.77 -15.45 4.51
CA ILE A 156 20.94 -15.73 5.94
C ILE A 156 21.85 -16.94 6.17
N GLN A 157 21.69 -18.00 5.38
CA GLN A 157 22.57 -19.18 5.45
C GLN A 157 24.01 -18.83 5.09
N GLU A 158 24.23 -18.05 4.02
CA GLU A 158 25.56 -17.57 3.64
C GLU A 158 26.21 -16.72 4.75
N VAL A 159 25.44 -15.80 5.34
CA VAL A 159 25.92 -14.97 6.48
C VAL A 159 26.31 -15.84 7.67
N ASN A 160 25.50 -16.83 8.04
CA ASN A 160 25.82 -17.74 9.13
C ASN A 160 27.06 -18.57 8.82
N THR A 161 27.20 -19.10 7.63
CA THR A 161 28.38 -19.86 7.20
C THR A 161 29.64 -19.00 7.25
N ALA A 162 29.57 -17.76 6.75
CA ALA A 162 30.69 -16.81 6.79
C ALA A 162 31.08 -16.44 8.22
N ARG A 163 30.07 -16.25 9.11
CA ARG A 163 30.30 -16.01 10.54
C ARG A 163 31.01 -17.18 11.21
N ASP A 164 30.55 -18.41 10.99
CA ASP A 164 31.13 -19.60 11.58
C ASP A 164 32.55 -19.86 11.07
N ALA A 165 32.81 -19.57 9.80
CA ALA A 165 34.16 -19.60 9.22
C ALA A 165 35.08 -18.55 9.86
N THR A 166 34.57 -17.32 10.08
CA THR A 166 35.29 -16.26 10.78
C THR A 166 35.61 -16.66 12.23
N ALA A 167 34.62 -17.17 12.95
CA ALA A 167 34.81 -17.65 14.32
C ALA A 167 35.86 -18.76 14.40
N SER A 168 35.86 -19.72 13.46
CA SER A 168 36.84 -20.77 13.38
C SER A 168 38.27 -20.25 13.13
N GLN A 169 38.41 -19.24 12.24
CA GLN A 169 39.69 -18.58 11.98
C GLN A 169 40.21 -17.85 13.21
N ILE A 170 39.34 -17.14 13.93
CA ILE A 170 39.71 -16.46 15.20
C ILE A 170 40.13 -17.47 16.26
N ALA A 171 39.40 -18.60 16.39
CA ALA A 171 39.77 -19.68 17.32
C ALA A 171 41.16 -20.26 17.03
N ALA A 172 41.50 -20.43 15.75
CA ALA A 172 42.83 -20.89 15.34
C ALA A 172 43.93 -19.85 15.75
N ILE A 173 43.69 -18.56 15.49
CA ILE A 173 44.61 -17.47 15.90
C ILE A 173 44.76 -17.44 17.41
N ASP A 174 43.67 -17.56 18.15
CA ASP A 174 43.65 -17.57 19.62
C ASP A 174 44.46 -18.75 20.17
N ALA A 175 44.27 -19.95 19.62
CA ALA A 175 45.05 -21.12 20.00
C ALA A 175 46.58 -20.92 19.74
N GLU A 176 46.94 -20.32 18.61
CA GLU A 176 48.33 -19.99 18.31
C GLU A 176 48.92 -18.96 19.28
N ASN A 177 48.16 -17.91 19.58
CA ASN A 177 48.56 -16.89 20.55
C ASN A 177 48.84 -17.48 21.95
N ARG A 178 47.95 -18.39 22.39
CA ARG A 178 48.13 -19.09 23.69
C ARG A 178 49.37 -19.94 23.69
N ARG A 179 49.61 -20.76 22.66
CA ARG A 179 50.83 -21.56 22.56
C ARG A 179 52.08 -20.70 22.59
N LYS A 180 52.10 -19.57 21.87
CA LYS A 180 53.24 -18.63 21.90
C LYS A 180 53.46 -18.00 23.29
N ALA A 181 52.36 -17.63 23.95
CA ALA A 181 52.43 -17.09 25.31
C ALA A 181 52.96 -18.11 26.33
N GLU A 182 52.45 -19.36 26.26
CA GLU A 182 52.90 -20.48 27.10
C GLU A 182 54.37 -20.81 26.84
N ALA A 183 54.82 -20.87 25.59
CA ALA A 183 56.23 -21.09 25.24
C ALA A 183 57.12 -19.96 25.72
N ALA A 184 56.68 -18.69 25.61
CA ALA A 184 57.43 -17.54 26.12
C ALA A 184 57.52 -17.56 27.67
N ALA A 185 56.42 -17.92 28.36
CA ALA A 185 56.43 -18.09 29.82
C ALA A 185 57.36 -19.20 30.30
N ALA A 186 57.32 -20.38 29.58
CA ALA A 186 58.21 -21.50 29.87
C ALA A 186 59.70 -21.13 29.65
N ALA A 187 59.99 -20.40 28.54
CA ALA A 187 61.35 -19.92 28.27
C ALA A 187 61.84 -18.93 29.35
N ALA A 188 61.01 -17.98 29.76
CA ALA A 188 61.30 -17.03 30.85
C ALA A 188 61.54 -17.74 32.20
N GLN A 189 60.75 -18.77 32.50
CA GLN A 189 60.95 -19.59 33.72
C GLN A 189 62.25 -20.38 33.64
N ALA A 190 62.58 -20.96 32.48
CA ALA A 190 63.83 -21.67 32.28
C ALA A 190 65.06 -20.77 32.43
N GLU A 191 64.98 -19.54 31.93
CA GLU A 191 66.03 -18.53 32.07
C GLU A 191 66.16 -18.05 33.48
N ALA A 192 65.10 -17.79 34.22
CA ALA A 192 65.06 -17.47 35.62
C ALA A 192 65.71 -18.58 36.50
N ARG A 193 65.41 -19.84 36.18
CA ARG A 193 66.07 -21.00 36.86
C ARG A 193 67.55 -21.09 36.58
N LYS A 194 68.05 -20.81 35.36
CA LYS A 194 69.44 -20.76 35.02
C LYS A 194 70.14 -19.65 35.73
N ASN A 195 69.55 -18.48 35.88
CA ASN A 195 70.10 -17.34 36.58
C ASN A 195 70.07 -17.52 38.10
N SER A 196 69.12 -18.20 38.70
CA SER A 196 69.13 -18.55 40.11
C SER A 196 70.15 -19.65 40.45
N ALA A 197 70.43 -20.62 39.50
CA ALA A 197 71.43 -21.62 39.69
C ALA A 197 72.87 -21.07 39.60
N LYS A 198 73.11 -19.89 39.01
CA LYS A 198 74.41 -19.20 38.95
C LYS A 198 74.71 -18.34 40.13
N LYS A 199 73.78 -18.15 41.07
CA LYS A 199 73.93 -17.36 42.30
C LYS A 199 74.16 -18.31 43.47
N ALA A 200 75.44 -18.69 43.74
CA ALA A 200 75.84 -19.33 44.98
C ALA A 200 75.65 -18.37 46.16
N PRO A 201 75.31 -18.87 47.38
CA PRO A 201 74.84 -18.06 48.46
C PRO A 201 75.97 -17.18 49.02
N ALA A 202 75.84 -15.87 48.89
CA ALA A 202 76.63 -14.88 49.66
C ALA A 202 75.75 -14.40 50.81
N ALA A 203 76.38 -14.23 52.00
CA ALA A 203 75.84 -13.88 53.30
C ALA A 203 74.93 -12.63 53.31
N PRO A 204 74.04 -12.46 54.30
CA PRO A 204 72.99 -11.46 54.29
C PRO A 204 73.54 -10.07 54.51
N ALA A 205 73.31 -9.16 53.58
CA ALA A 205 73.57 -7.70 53.72
C ALA A 205 72.20 -7.00 53.75
N GLN A 206 72.12 -6.00 54.63
CA GLN A 206 71.01 -5.17 55.02
C GLN A 206 70.26 -4.49 53.82
N PRO A 207 68.98 -4.10 54.01
CA PRO A 207 68.18 -3.53 52.93
C PRO A 207 68.60 -2.08 52.61
N GLN A 208 69.03 -1.86 51.40
CA GLN A 208 69.13 -0.52 50.80
C GLN A 208 68.02 -0.35 49.80
N GLN A 209 67.32 0.77 49.91
CA GLN A 209 66.29 1.22 48.98
C GLN A 209 66.80 1.26 47.53
N PRO A 210 65.96 0.89 46.54
CA PRO A 210 66.34 0.97 45.13
C PRO A 210 66.25 2.40 44.64
N ALA A 211 67.41 2.98 44.27
CA ALA A 211 67.49 4.09 43.35
C ALA A 211 67.11 3.61 41.95
N GLY A 212 66.29 4.40 41.25
CA GLY A 212 65.74 4.12 39.90
C GLY A 212 66.83 3.95 38.84
N GLY A 213 66.52 3.16 37.85
CA GLY A 213 67.33 3.01 36.63
C GLY A 213 66.77 2.03 35.64
N GLY A 214 66.02 2.51 34.75
CA GLY A 214 65.93 2.42 33.31
C GLY A 214 66.17 1.08 32.60
N GLY A 215 65.25 0.71 31.82
CA GLY A 215 65.54 -0.13 30.68
C GLY A 215 64.37 -0.94 30.15
N GLY A 216 63.77 -0.44 29.17
CA GLY A 216 63.19 -1.33 28.14
C GLY A 216 61.68 -1.34 27.95
N ALA A 217 61.29 -0.35 27.23
CA ALA A 217 60.21 -0.44 26.25
C ALA A 217 58.83 -0.94 26.69
N GLY A 218 58.17 -0.12 27.40
CA GLY A 218 56.74 -0.08 27.47
C GLY A 218 56.31 1.35 27.65
N GLN A 219 56.28 2.14 26.61
CA GLN A 219 55.74 3.50 26.70
C GLN A 219 54.29 3.41 27.19
N SER A 220 54.13 3.68 28.46
CA SER A 220 52.83 4.06 29.01
C SER A 220 52.41 5.35 28.34
N VAL A 221 51.61 5.24 27.31
CA VAL A 221 50.91 6.37 26.73
C VAL A 221 49.84 6.76 27.75
N VAL A 222 50.12 7.79 28.49
CA VAL A 222 49.14 8.44 29.36
C VAL A 222 47.90 8.77 28.54
N GLY A 223 46.76 8.14 28.85
CA GLY A 223 45.47 8.53 28.37
C GLY A 223 44.87 7.77 27.19
N GLY A 224 45.51 6.75 26.62
CA GLY A 224 44.91 5.96 25.54
C GLY A 224 45.00 4.47 25.81
N GLY A 225 43.93 3.71 25.70
CA GLY A 225 43.96 2.26 25.75
C GLY A 225 44.96 1.64 24.76
N PHE A 226 45.26 0.35 24.92
CA PHE A 226 46.15 -0.38 23.99
C PHE A 226 45.61 -0.43 22.56
N LEU A 227 44.29 -0.19 22.40
CA LEU A 227 43.58 -0.08 21.13
C LEU A 227 43.25 1.38 20.82
N VAL A 228 43.24 1.69 19.53
CA VAL A 228 42.70 2.95 18.98
C VAL A 228 41.66 2.65 17.89
N PRO A 229 40.74 3.56 17.63
CA PRO A 229 39.82 3.43 16.49
C PRO A 229 40.58 3.33 15.16
N VAL A 230 40.05 2.54 14.23
CA VAL A 230 40.67 2.35 12.91
C VAL A 230 40.47 3.55 11.96
N ILE A 231 39.66 4.53 12.36
CA ILE A 231 39.45 5.82 11.66
C ILE A 231 39.59 6.99 12.64
N PRO A 232 39.86 8.21 12.14
CA PRO A 232 39.99 9.40 12.98
C PRO A 232 38.69 9.74 13.73
N ARG A 233 38.82 10.37 14.88
CA ARG A 233 37.71 10.95 15.64
C ARG A 233 37.20 12.27 15.02
N PRO A 234 35.92 12.66 15.26
CA PRO A 234 34.96 12.02 16.14
C PRO A 234 34.34 10.79 15.49
N LEU A 235 34.10 9.73 16.25
CA LEU A 235 33.45 8.52 15.80
C LEU A 235 31.94 8.73 15.79
N GLN A 236 31.31 8.43 14.67
CA GLN A 236 29.86 8.41 14.56
C GLN A 236 29.39 6.98 14.29
N VAL A 237 28.77 6.38 15.29
CA VAL A 237 28.17 5.04 15.17
C VAL A 237 26.90 5.14 14.31
N THR A 238 26.87 4.42 13.21
CA THR A 238 25.71 4.31 12.32
C THR A 238 24.90 3.04 12.61
N SER A 239 25.55 2.00 13.16
CA SER A 239 24.89 0.80 13.63
C SER A 239 25.67 0.20 14.82
N PRO A 240 25.00 0.00 15.97
CA PRO A 240 25.67 -0.49 17.19
C PRO A 240 25.90 -2.02 17.12
N PHE A 241 26.82 -2.47 17.99
CA PHE A 241 27.02 -3.87 18.35
C PHE A 241 25.75 -4.46 19.00
N GLY A 242 25.43 -5.72 18.71
CA GLY A 242 24.35 -6.44 19.36
C GLY A 242 23.22 -6.84 18.43
N MET A 243 22.15 -7.37 18.99
CA MET A 243 20.96 -7.78 18.22
C MET A 243 20.30 -6.56 17.59
N ARG A 244 20.11 -6.60 16.28
CA ARG A 244 19.45 -5.54 15.54
C ARG A 244 18.62 -6.08 14.37
N TYR A 245 17.64 -5.27 13.92
CA TYR A 245 16.94 -5.53 12.66
C TYR A 245 17.85 -5.16 11.48
N TYR A 246 18.02 -6.10 10.54
CA TYR A 246 18.86 -5.89 9.36
C TYR A 246 18.08 -5.20 8.24
N PRO A 247 18.65 -4.21 7.53
CA PRO A 247 17.93 -3.50 6.47
C PRO A 247 17.39 -4.39 5.34
N PHE A 248 18.01 -5.56 5.14
CA PHE A 248 17.58 -6.55 4.14
C PHE A 248 16.65 -7.63 4.72
N GLY A 249 16.20 -7.49 5.98
CA GLY A 249 15.22 -8.33 6.66
C GLY A 249 15.79 -9.20 7.78
N GLY A 250 14.99 -9.34 8.86
CA GLY A 250 15.28 -10.20 10.00
C GLY A 250 16.11 -9.59 11.12
N TYR A 251 16.04 -10.21 12.31
CA TYR A 251 16.90 -9.89 13.45
C TYR A 251 18.16 -10.76 13.42
N TYR A 252 19.32 -10.14 13.62
CA TYR A 252 20.59 -10.86 13.71
C TYR A 252 21.56 -10.16 14.66
N MET A 253 22.56 -10.92 15.11
CA MET A 253 23.65 -10.40 15.94
C MET A 253 24.66 -9.64 15.08
N HIS A 254 24.83 -8.36 15.33
CA HIS A 254 25.88 -7.53 14.76
C HIS A 254 27.15 -7.66 15.59
N ASN A 255 28.15 -8.37 15.05
CA ASN A 255 29.39 -8.72 15.76
C ASN A 255 30.34 -7.55 15.94
N GLY A 256 30.10 -6.42 15.32
CA GLY A 256 30.94 -5.24 15.36
C GLY A 256 30.14 -3.96 15.53
N VAL A 257 30.77 -2.86 15.22
CA VAL A 257 30.17 -1.55 15.13
C VAL A 257 30.37 -0.97 13.72
N ASP A 258 29.32 -0.39 13.16
CA ASP A 258 29.43 0.35 11.92
C ASP A 258 29.70 1.82 12.25
N LEU A 259 30.81 2.34 11.74
CA LEU A 259 31.23 3.72 11.91
C LEU A 259 31.09 4.48 10.59
N ARG A 260 30.51 5.67 10.64
CA ARG A 260 30.45 6.56 9.48
C ARG A 260 31.85 6.84 8.95
N SER A 261 32.05 6.54 7.67
CA SER A 261 33.33 6.81 6.99
C SER A 261 33.04 7.05 5.49
N ARG A 262 33.81 7.95 4.88
CA ARG A 262 33.70 8.20 3.43
C ARG A 262 34.40 7.12 2.64
N CYS A 263 33.91 6.85 1.43
CA CYS A 263 34.61 5.98 0.49
C CYS A 263 36.08 6.48 0.30
N GLY A 264 37.02 5.56 0.34
CA GLY A 264 38.45 5.89 0.21
C GLY A 264 39.11 6.52 1.47
N GLN A 265 38.38 6.67 2.57
CA GLN A 265 38.97 7.13 3.83
C GLN A 265 39.97 6.10 4.34
N ALA A 266 41.15 6.55 4.74
CA ALA A 266 42.19 5.69 5.28
C ALA A 266 41.74 5.00 6.58
N GLN A 267 42.06 3.71 6.70
CA GLN A 267 41.91 2.92 7.92
C GLN A 267 43.27 2.53 8.43
N VAL A 268 43.43 2.62 9.75
CA VAL A 268 44.72 2.36 10.42
C VAL A 268 44.63 1.15 11.34
N ALA A 269 45.78 0.55 11.64
CA ALA A 269 45.92 -0.52 12.62
C ALA A 269 45.46 -0.08 13.99
N ALA A 270 44.54 -0.80 14.61
CA ALA A 270 44.01 -0.50 15.93
C ALA A 270 45.03 -0.66 17.06
N GLY A 271 46.08 -1.43 16.84
CA GLY A 271 47.16 -1.70 17.76
C GLY A 271 48.38 -2.27 17.05
N ASP A 272 49.49 -2.44 17.77
CA ASP A 272 50.67 -3.19 17.29
C ASP A 272 50.26 -4.65 17.07
N GLY A 273 50.68 -5.26 15.96
CA GLY A 273 50.29 -6.65 15.68
C GLY A 273 50.78 -7.18 14.36
N ILE A 274 50.29 -8.35 13.99
CA ILE A 274 50.60 -9.02 12.74
C ILE A 274 49.28 -9.16 11.97
N VAL A 275 49.28 -8.82 10.69
CA VAL A 275 48.13 -9.10 9.81
C VAL A 275 48.03 -10.62 9.64
N ALA A 276 47.10 -11.25 10.35
CA ALA A 276 46.91 -12.68 10.32
C ALA A 276 46.39 -13.16 8.94
N LYS A 277 45.52 -12.32 8.35
CA LYS A 277 44.91 -12.65 7.05
C LYS A 277 44.33 -11.41 6.39
N THR A 278 44.35 -11.39 5.06
CA THR A 278 43.50 -10.53 4.23
C THR A 278 42.55 -11.43 3.43
N VAL A 279 41.26 -11.08 3.35
CA VAL A 279 40.24 -11.82 2.60
C VAL A 279 39.70 -10.88 1.53
N PRO A 280 39.88 -11.19 0.24
CA PRO A 280 39.34 -10.35 -0.84
C PRO A 280 37.81 -10.54 -0.98
N ALA A 281 37.14 -9.53 -1.52
CA ALA A 281 35.69 -9.54 -1.75
C ALA A 281 35.20 -10.69 -2.65
N PRO A 282 35.87 -11.09 -3.73
CA PRO A 282 35.51 -12.28 -4.48
C PRO A 282 35.51 -13.52 -3.57
N GLY A 283 34.34 -14.19 -3.46
CA GLY A 283 34.13 -15.32 -2.55
C GLY A 283 33.80 -14.94 -1.11
N ASN A 284 33.67 -13.65 -0.79
CA ASN A 284 33.26 -13.13 0.52
C ASN A 284 32.16 -12.09 0.38
N SER A 285 31.01 -12.53 -0.17
CA SER A 285 29.91 -11.66 -0.56
C SER A 285 29.31 -10.86 0.60
N THR A 286 29.34 -11.39 1.84
CA THR A 286 28.78 -10.74 3.01
C THR A 286 29.67 -9.64 3.55
N HIS A 287 30.96 -9.95 3.81
CA HIS A 287 31.88 -9.02 4.50
C HIS A 287 32.75 -8.21 3.55
N GLY A 288 32.80 -8.59 2.27
CA GLY A 288 33.66 -7.93 1.30
C GLY A 288 35.14 -8.11 1.62
N ASN A 289 35.95 -7.10 1.33
CA ASN A 289 37.36 -7.10 1.68
C ASN A 289 37.55 -6.96 3.19
N GLN A 290 38.30 -7.90 3.81
CA GLN A 290 38.53 -7.96 5.24
C GLN A 290 40.04 -7.98 5.59
N VAL A 291 40.40 -7.33 6.69
CA VAL A 291 41.71 -7.47 7.31
C VAL A 291 41.52 -8.01 8.73
N PHE A 292 42.27 -9.08 9.06
CA PHE A 292 42.36 -9.66 10.38
C PHE A 292 43.71 -9.23 11.00
N LEU A 293 43.66 -8.39 11.99
CA LEU A 293 44.84 -7.91 12.73
C LEU A 293 44.96 -8.66 14.07
N ASN A 294 45.94 -9.53 14.17
CA ASN A 294 46.26 -10.25 15.40
C ASN A 294 47.18 -9.39 16.27
N LEU A 295 46.71 -8.98 17.43
CA LEU A 295 47.49 -8.20 18.39
C LEU A 295 48.24 -9.06 19.41
N GLY A 296 48.11 -10.39 19.34
CA GLY A 296 48.69 -11.32 20.28
C GLY A 296 47.99 -11.28 21.65
N VAL A 297 48.74 -11.65 22.70
CA VAL A 297 48.27 -11.63 24.08
C VAL A 297 48.66 -10.30 24.73
N VAL A 298 47.68 -9.50 25.13
CA VAL A 298 47.85 -8.22 25.84
C VAL A 298 47.04 -8.29 27.13
N ASN A 299 47.70 -8.02 28.27
CA ASN A 299 47.09 -8.09 29.61
C ASN A 299 46.43 -9.47 29.89
N GLY A 300 47.06 -10.57 29.43
CA GLY A 300 46.58 -11.93 29.66
C GLY A 300 45.44 -12.39 28.74
N HIS A 301 45.00 -11.56 27.81
CA HIS A 301 43.93 -11.90 26.84
C HIS A 301 44.47 -11.90 25.40
N SER A 302 44.00 -12.82 24.60
CA SER A 302 44.24 -12.82 23.15
C SER A 302 43.29 -11.82 22.46
N TRP A 303 43.85 -11.00 21.53
CA TRP A 303 43.10 -9.95 20.86
C TRP A 303 43.22 -10.02 19.34
N VAL A 304 42.13 -9.94 18.67
CA VAL A 304 42.05 -9.82 17.20
C VAL A 304 41.09 -8.69 16.84
N VAL A 305 41.47 -7.84 15.90
CA VAL A 305 40.61 -6.82 15.31
C VAL A 305 40.33 -7.17 13.87
N VAL A 306 39.06 -7.11 13.46
CA VAL A 306 38.63 -7.37 12.08
C VAL A 306 37.98 -6.12 11.53
N THR A 307 38.39 -5.72 10.32
CA THR A 307 37.75 -4.63 9.56
C THR A 307 37.22 -5.17 8.24
N ASN A 308 35.98 -4.81 7.90
CA ASN A 308 35.26 -5.29 6.74
C ASN A 308 34.99 -4.18 5.72
N HIS A 309 34.43 -4.55 4.60
CA HIS A 309 33.90 -3.68 3.54
C HIS A 309 34.92 -2.74 2.90
N MET A 310 36.22 -3.04 3.04
CA MET A 310 37.31 -2.19 2.54
C MET A 310 37.28 -2.11 1.01
N SER A 311 37.72 -0.97 0.45
CA SER A 311 37.93 -0.84 -1.01
C SER A 311 39.21 -1.48 -1.48
N GLY A 312 40.22 -1.62 -0.58
CA GLY A 312 41.50 -2.25 -0.87
C GLY A 312 42.38 -2.33 0.36
N PHE A 313 43.45 -3.11 0.23
CA PHE A 313 44.41 -3.36 1.30
C PHE A 313 45.69 -2.57 1.06
N ALA A 314 46.29 -1.98 2.13
CA ALA A 314 47.61 -1.42 2.16
C ALA A 314 48.64 -2.39 2.81
N VAL A 315 48.18 -3.57 3.22
CA VAL A 315 48.94 -4.58 3.94
C VAL A 315 48.71 -5.96 3.38
N SER A 316 49.60 -6.88 3.68
CA SER A 316 49.52 -8.31 3.28
C SER A 316 49.53 -9.21 4.51
N ALA A 317 49.01 -10.42 4.40
CA ALA A 317 49.08 -11.43 5.45
C ALA A 317 50.55 -11.71 5.86
N GLY A 318 50.78 -11.85 7.16
CA GLY A 318 52.11 -12.00 7.76
C GLY A 318 52.84 -10.69 8.05
N GLN A 319 52.35 -9.56 7.55
CA GLN A 319 53.00 -8.26 7.77
C GLN A 319 52.83 -7.77 9.24
N THR A 320 53.92 -7.39 9.86
CA THR A 320 53.89 -6.68 11.15
C THR A 320 53.53 -5.23 10.94
N VAL A 321 52.59 -4.71 11.72
CA VAL A 321 52.14 -3.33 11.67
C VAL A 321 52.23 -2.66 13.06
N LYS A 322 52.41 -1.36 13.05
CA LYS A 322 52.33 -0.53 14.24
C LYS A 322 50.98 0.13 14.40
N LYS A 323 50.56 0.37 15.63
CA LYS A 323 49.36 1.14 15.96
C LYS A 323 49.32 2.44 15.17
N GLY A 324 48.21 2.72 14.48
CA GLY A 324 48.07 3.90 13.62
C GLY A 324 48.68 3.76 12.22
N GLN A 325 49.34 2.65 11.88
CA GLN A 325 49.83 2.39 10.52
C GLN A 325 48.68 2.14 9.57
N LEU A 326 48.74 2.67 8.34
CA LEU A 326 47.73 2.45 7.28
C LEU A 326 47.60 0.95 6.98
N ILE A 327 46.37 0.46 7.00
CA ILE A 327 46.01 -0.95 6.64
C ILE A 327 45.16 -1.06 5.39
N GLY A 328 44.52 0.04 4.95
CA GLY A 328 43.70 0.08 3.72
C GLY A 328 42.73 1.23 3.76
N TRP A 329 41.68 1.10 2.98
CA TRP A 329 40.72 2.20 2.79
C TRP A 329 39.29 1.72 2.95
N THR A 330 38.42 2.59 3.45
CA THR A 330 36.97 2.38 3.53
C THR A 330 36.37 2.21 2.16
N GLY A 331 35.53 1.20 2.01
CA GLY A 331 34.81 0.90 0.79
C GLY A 331 33.34 0.55 1.06
N GLN A 332 32.77 -0.08 0.04
CA GLN A 332 31.41 -0.63 0.09
C GLN A 332 31.38 -2.04 -0.52
N THR A 333 32.46 -2.80 -0.34
CA THR A 333 32.53 -4.18 -0.82
C THR A 333 31.71 -5.10 0.09
N GLY A 334 31.12 -6.15 -0.48
CA GLY A 334 30.23 -7.04 0.26
C GLY A 334 28.78 -6.52 0.33
N GLN A 335 28.02 -7.03 1.30
CA GLN A 335 26.59 -6.76 1.43
C GLN A 335 26.33 -5.53 2.31
N VAL A 336 26.40 -4.35 1.70
CA VAL A 336 26.30 -3.05 2.40
C VAL A 336 25.43 -2.07 1.65
N THR A 337 24.86 -1.11 2.36
CA THR A 337 24.03 -0.03 1.79
C THR A 337 24.83 1.20 1.38
N GLY A 338 26.11 1.28 1.74
CA GLY A 338 27.00 2.40 1.43
C GLY A 338 28.33 2.29 2.15
N CYS A 339 29.25 3.23 1.85
CA CYS A 339 30.57 3.25 2.47
C CYS A 339 30.49 3.49 3.98
N HIS A 340 31.10 2.59 4.74
CA HIS A 340 31.29 2.69 6.19
C HIS A 340 32.42 1.77 6.63
N VAL A 341 32.86 1.87 7.88
CA VAL A 341 33.74 0.91 8.51
C VAL A 341 32.93 0.01 9.40
N HIS A 342 32.95 -1.30 9.11
CA HIS A 342 32.54 -2.31 10.07
C HIS A 342 33.77 -2.80 10.82
N MET A 343 33.77 -2.65 12.14
CA MET A 343 34.90 -3.05 13.00
C MET A 343 34.43 -4.03 14.07
N GLU A 344 35.10 -5.19 14.14
CA GLU A 344 34.93 -6.17 15.22
C GLU A 344 36.15 -6.21 16.11
N VAL A 345 35.94 -6.41 17.40
CA VAL A 345 37.00 -6.72 18.37
C VAL A 345 36.70 -8.06 19.03
N TRP A 346 37.67 -8.95 18.97
CA TRP A 346 37.60 -10.28 19.54
C TRP A 346 38.58 -10.40 20.69
N ARG A 347 38.12 -10.88 21.86
CA ARG A 347 38.90 -11.17 23.04
C ARG A 347 38.71 -12.63 23.44
N ASP A 348 39.82 -13.39 23.52
CA ASP A 348 39.79 -14.83 23.84
C ASP A 348 38.84 -15.63 22.98
N GLY A 349 38.83 -15.37 21.67
CA GLY A 349 37.94 -16.03 20.69
C GLY A 349 36.47 -15.62 20.75
N LYS A 350 36.13 -14.58 21.52
CA LYS A 350 34.74 -14.05 21.62
C LYS A 350 34.68 -12.60 21.19
N VAL A 351 33.69 -12.30 20.37
CA VAL A 351 33.41 -10.93 19.96
C VAL A 351 32.87 -10.10 21.12
N ILE A 352 33.35 -8.88 21.25
CA ILE A 352 32.91 -7.91 22.27
C ILE A 352 32.56 -6.56 21.63
N ASN A 353 31.79 -5.75 22.35
CA ASN A 353 31.42 -4.42 21.85
C ASN A 353 32.64 -3.51 21.80
N PRO A 354 33.10 -3.05 20.62
CA PRO A 354 34.27 -2.16 20.51
C PRO A 354 34.09 -0.86 21.28
N MET A 355 32.87 -0.32 21.33
CA MET A 355 32.57 0.97 21.99
C MET A 355 32.62 0.90 23.53
N SER A 356 32.75 -0.31 24.11
CA SER A 356 32.96 -0.47 25.57
C SER A 356 34.39 -0.44 25.98
N LEU A 357 35.32 -0.35 25.03
CA LEU A 357 36.75 -0.37 25.31
C LEU A 357 37.30 1.03 25.59
N PRO A 358 38.29 1.18 26.54
CA PRO A 358 39.00 2.44 26.71
C PRO A 358 39.69 2.84 25.41
N GLY A 359 39.43 4.07 24.94
CA GLY A 359 40.03 4.57 23.70
C GLY A 359 39.08 4.62 22.52
N PHE A 360 37.79 4.23 22.70
CA PHE A 360 36.74 4.33 21.67
C PHE A 360 35.71 5.39 22.00
#